data_e361d33f42359c0a5e3aa6ea4b736c5f
#
_entry.id   e361d33f42359c0a5e3aa6ea4b736c5f
#
_cell.length_a   1.000
_cell.length_b   1.000
_cell.length_c   1.000
_cell.angle_alpha   90.00
_cell.angle_beta   90.00
_cell.angle_gamma   90.00
#
_symmetry.space_group_name_H-M   'P 1'
#
loop_
_entity.id
_entity.type
_entity.pdbx_description
1 polymer ?
#
loop_
_entity_poly.entity_id
_entity_poly.type
_entity_poly.pdbx_seq_one_letter_code
_entity_poly.pdbx_strand_id
1 'polypeptide(L)'
;VSTLLQEAAVQAGLTLPAVDSAEAWAELAVDVFLRPRAPSRIPLREQNYLATAKRGVAQTRWGELVQWTWGSSDAPLVMLAHGWAGRAAQLGAMAEPLVAAGFHVLAFDGPAHGESPGPEAHVPMLAECILEIATQQGGLQAVIGHSAGAASAALATLMGLKPRGLVLIAPPLSHRRRVERLADRFQLSPEVRTAFFTAAELRVGWKDTDIDMRVVARLAPCPALILHDPNDDRTEFVGSVEFTALWRGSRLVPCPGRGHFRILSTPEVVDEAVRFVAAL
;
A
#
# COMPACT_ATOMS: atom_id res chain seq x y z
N VAL A 1 29.54 -2.82 -7.70
CA VAL A 1 28.07 -2.88 -7.66
C VAL A 1 27.58 -3.97 -8.60
N SER A 2 26.54 -4.71 -8.23
CA SER A 2 26.07 -5.84 -9.02
C SER A 2 25.43 -5.41 -10.35
N THR A 3 25.57 -6.25 -11.37
CA THR A 3 24.89 -6.10 -12.66
C THR A 3 23.35 -6.03 -12.49
N LEU A 4 22.81 -6.68 -11.45
CA LEU A 4 21.37 -6.69 -11.17
C LEU A 4 20.79 -5.30 -10.86
N LEU A 5 21.53 -4.44 -10.13
CA LEU A 5 21.08 -3.06 -9.90
C LEU A 5 21.15 -2.24 -11.19
N GLN A 6 22.24 -2.41 -11.96
CA GLN A 6 22.40 -1.71 -13.25
C GLN A 6 21.29 -2.08 -14.23
N GLU A 7 20.99 -3.37 -14.38
CA GLU A 7 19.88 -3.84 -15.23
C GLU A 7 18.53 -3.30 -14.77
N ALA A 8 18.27 -3.32 -13.45
CA ALA A 8 17.02 -2.77 -12.90
C ALA A 8 16.89 -1.27 -13.16
N ALA A 9 17.98 -0.52 -13.04
CA ALA A 9 18.00 0.92 -13.31
C ALA A 9 17.73 1.21 -14.80
N VAL A 10 18.40 0.50 -15.71
CA VAL A 10 18.16 0.64 -17.15
C VAL A 10 16.73 0.30 -17.53
N GLN A 11 16.16 -0.79 -16.97
CA GLN A 11 14.75 -1.16 -17.17
C GLN A 11 13.77 -0.09 -16.64
N ALA A 12 14.19 0.63 -15.59
CA ALA A 12 13.41 1.75 -15.04
C ALA A 12 13.62 3.08 -15.79
N GLY A 13 14.45 3.10 -16.85
CA GLY A 13 14.79 4.31 -17.60
C GLY A 13 15.68 5.28 -16.83
N LEU A 14 16.48 4.76 -15.87
CA LEU A 14 17.41 5.55 -15.06
C LEU A 14 18.81 5.55 -15.67
N THR A 15 19.52 6.65 -15.48
CA THR A 15 20.91 6.79 -15.91
C THR A 15 21.84 6.24 -14.84
N LEU A 16 22.85 5.47 -15.26
CA LEU A 16 23.88 4.98 -14.34
C LEU A 16 24.77 6.12 -13.85
N PRO A 17 25.29 6.05 -12.60
CA PRO A 17 26.15 7.09 -12.04
C PRO A 17 27.41 7.30 -12.89
N ALA A 18 27.78 8.57 -13.11
CA ALA A 18 29.03 8.92 -13.77
C ALA A 18 30.26 8.76 -12.86
N VAL A 19 30.05 8.78 -11.53
CA VAL A 19 31.07 8.61 -10.51
C VAL A 19 30.85 7.27 -9.82
N ASP A 20 31.90 6.48 -9.71
CA ASP A 20 31.86 5.19 -9.01
C ASP A 20 32.11 5.37 -7.52
N SER A 21 31.08 5.84 -6.79
CA SER A 21 31.10 5.97 -5.33
C SER A 21 29.96 5.23 -4.67
N ALA A 22 30.11 4.91 -3.39
CA ALA A 22 29.06 4.24 -2.61
C ALA A 22 27.77 5.05 -2.57
N GLU A 23 27.89 6.37 -2.41
CA GLU A 23 26.77 7.31 -2.36
C GLU A 23 26.01 7.36 -3.69
N ALA A 24 26.74 7.45 -4.81
CA ALA A 24 26.12 7.51 -6.14
C ALA A 24 25.34 6.22 -6.48
N TRP A 25 25.88 5.06 -6.12
CA TRP A 25 25.18 3.78 -6.28
C TRP A 25 24.02 3.61 -5.30
N ALA A 26 24.13 4.17 -4.10
CA ALA A 26 23.06 4.18 -3.12
C ALA A 26 21.87 5.03 -3.59
N GLU A 27 22.11 6.22 -4.14
CA GLU A 27 21.06 7.06 -4.73
C GLU A 27 20.36 6.36 -5.89
N LEU A 28 21.11 5.70 -6.79
CA LEU A 28 20.51 4.89 -7.85
C LEU A 28 19.63 3.75 -7.28
N ALA A 29 20.09 3.09 -6.21
CA ALA A 29 19.31 2.04 -5.56
C ALA A 29 18.02 2.60 -4.94
N VAL A 30 18.04 3.82 -4.38
CA VAL A 30 16.86 4.53 -3.88
C VAL A 30 15.90 4.84 -5.03
N ASP A 31 16.40 5.37 -6.15
CA ASP A 31 15.56 5.67 -7.32
C ASP A 31 14.87 4.39 -7.86
N VAL A 32 15.59 3.27 -7.93
CA VAL A 32 14.99 1.97 -8.30
C VAL A 32 13.98 1.48 -7.25
N PHE A 33 14.28 1.69 -5.97
CA PHE A 33 13.42 1.27 -4.86
C PHE A 33 12.08 2.02 -4.81
N LEU A 34 12.11 3.33 -5.04
CA LEU A 34 10.94 4.21 -4.94
C LEU A 34 10.13 4.29 -6.23
N ARG A 35 10.67 3.78 -7.34
CA ARG A 35 9.96 3.76 -8.62
C ARG A 35 9.15 2.46 -8.77
N PRO A 36 7.81 2.52 -8.72
CA PRO A 36 6.98 1.37 -9.04
C PRO A 36 7.21 0.95 -10.51
N ARG A 37 7.20 -0.34 -10.77
CA ARG A 37 7.20 -0.81 -12.16
C ARG A 37 5.91 -0.37 -12.83
N ALA A 38 6.00 0.01 -14.10
CA ALA A 38 4.83 0.30 -14.91
C ALA A 38 3.81 -0.86 -14.81
N PRO A 39 2.52 -0.57 -14.64
CA PRO A 39 1.52 -1.60 -14.50
C PRO A 39 1.47 -2.45 -15.76
N SER A 40 1.41 -3.77 -15.59
CA SER A 40 1.09 -4.68 -16.66
C SER A 40 -0.31 -4.38 -17.23
N ARG A 41 -0.61 -4.91 -18.43
CA ARG A 41 -1.97 -4.81 -19.02
C ARG A 41 -3.03 -5.17 -17.96
N ILE A 42 -4.06 -4.32 -17.85
CA ILE A 42 -5.16 -4.53 -16.93
C ILE A 42 -5.93 -5.79 -17.34
N PRO A 43 -6.04 -6.83 -16.49
CA PRO A 43 -6.84 -8.01 -16.79
C PRO A 43 -8.31 -7.66 -17.04
N LEU A 44 -8.99 -8.43 -17.90
CA LEU A 44 -10.40 -8.18 -18.24
C LEU A 44 -11.30 -8.09 -16.99
N ARG A 45 -11.05 -8.93 -15.98
CA ARG A 45 -11.78 -8.87 -14.72
C ARG A 45 -11.69 -7.51 -14.04
N GLU A 46 -10.50 -6.93 -13.98
CA GLU A 46 -10.27 -5.62 -13.37
C GLU A 46 -10.88 -4.50 -14.22
N GLN A 47 -10.83 -4.62 -15.56
CA GLN A 47 -11.53 -3.70 -16.46
C GLN A 47 -13.05 -3.70 -16.20
N ASN A 48 -13.64 -4.88 -15.98
CA ASN A 48 -15.07 -5.01 -15.68
C ASN A 48 -15.44 -4.31 -14.37
N TYR A 49 -14.59 -4.36 -13.33
CA TYR A 49 -14.84 -3.60 -12.11
C TYR A 49 -14.85 -2.09 -12.35
N LEU A 50 -13.88 -1.58 -13.11
CA LEU A 50 -13.81 -0.15 -13.43
C LEU A 50 -14.95 0.31 -14.34
N ALA A 51 -15.47 -0.55 -15.21
CA ALA A 51 -16.58 -0.23 -16.11
C ALA A 51 -17.89 0.17 -15.39
N THR A 52 -18.05 -0.25 -14.11
CA THR A 52 -19.21 0.10 -13.28
C THR A 52 -18.94 1.33 -12.38
N ALA A 53 -17.73 1.88 -12.42
CA ALA A 53 -17.31 2.99 -11.59
C ALA A 53 -17.46 4.34 -12.30
N LYS A 54 -17.62 5.40 -11.50
CA LYS A 54 -17.42 6.77 -11.96
C LYS A 54 -15.94 7.12 -11.79
N ARG A 55 -15.25 7.37 -12.90
CA ARG A 55 -13.87 7.85 -12.91
C ARG A 55 -13.82 9.33 -12.54
N GLY A 56 -12.87 9.72 -11.71
CA GLY A 56 -12.61 11.09 -11.28
C GLY A 56 -11.14 11.34 -11.02
N VAL A 57 -10.83 12.49 -10.46
CA VAL A 57 -9.48 12.90 -10.04
C VAL A 57 -9.55 13.51 -8.66
N ALA A 58 -8.63 13.12 -7.78
CA ALA A 58 -8.41 13.77 -6.49
C ALA A 58 -7.18 14.68 -6.59
N GLN A 59 -7.29 15.90 -6.04
CA GLN A 59 -6.17 16.82 -5.94
C GLN A 59 -5.42 16.56 -4.64
N THR A 60 -4.13 16.31 -4.70
CA THR A 60 -3.28 16.10 -3.54
C THR A 60 -2.00 16.94 -3.65
N ARG A 61 -1.25 17.09 -2.55
CA ARG A 61 0.09 17.71 -2.58
C ARG A 61 1.07 16.97 -3.50
N TRP A 62 0.79 15.70 -3.81
CA TRP A 62 1.59 14.85 -4.68
C TRP A 62 1.12 14.84 -6.14
N GLY A 63 0.19 15.73 -6.49
CA GLY A 63 -0.40 15.89 -7.81
C GLY A 63 -1.80 15.32 -7.92
N GLU A 64 -2.27 15.25 -9.15
CA GLU A 64 -3.56 14.69 -9.49
C GLU A 64 -3.53 13.16 -9.44
N LEU A 65 -4.42 12.56 -8.65
CA LEU A 65 -4.54 11.11 -8.55
C LEU A 65 -5.86 10.65 -9.17
N VAL A 66 -5.79 9.66 -10.04
CA VAL A 66 -6.97 9.07 -10.65
C VAL A 66 -7.70 8.21 -9.62
N GLN A 67 -9.01 8.39 -9.55
CA GLN A 67 -9.87 7.66 -8.62
C GLN A 67 -11.12 7.13 -9.31
N TRP A 68 -11.72 6.11 -8.71
CA TRP A 68 -12.98 5.51 -9.10
C TRP A 68 -13.91 5.43 -7.91
N THR A 69 -15.20 5.70 -8.13
CA THR A 69 -16.20 5.65 -7.08
C THR A 69 -17.41 4.80 -7.50
N TRP A 70 -18.02 4.14 -6.53
CA TRP A 70 -19.23 3.33 -6.65
C TRP A 70 -20.22 3.70 -5.54
N GLY A 71 -21.51 3.53 -5.80
CA GLY A 71 -22.57 3.81 -4.84
C GLY A 71 -22.91 5.30 -4.74
N SER A 72 -23.78 5.62 -3.78
CA SER A 72 -24.22 7.01 -3.53
C SER A 72 -23.18 7.78 -2.74
N SER A 73 -22.88 9.01 -3.16
CA SER A 73 -21.99 9.93 -2.43
C SER A 73 -22.48 10.32 -1.03
N ASP A 74 -23.76 10.14 -0.76
CA ASP A 74 -24.37 10.44 0.55
C ASP A 74 -24.20 9.31 1.57
N ALA A 75 -23.75 8.12 1.11
CA ALA A 75 -23.49 6.98 1.98
C ALA A 75 -22.11 7.09 2.67
N PRO A 76 -21.93 6.41 3.82
CA PRO A 76 -20.64 6.40 4.50
C PRO A 76 -19.51 5.88 3.60
N LEU A 77 -18.38 6.59 3.58
CA LEU A 77 -17.26 6.30 2.69
C LEU A 77 -16.44 5.11 3.18
N VAL A 78 -16.16 4.16 2.28
CA VAL A 78 -15.11 3.14 2.42
C VAL A 78 -14.06 3.37 1.35
N MET A 79 -12.80 3.57 1.75
CA MET A 79 -11.69 3.77 0.83
C MET A 79 -10.92 2.48 0.61
N LEU A 80 -10.51 2.22 -0.64
CA LEU A 80 -9.71 1.07 -1.05
C LEU A 80 -8.31 1.54 -1.46
N ALA A 81 -7.26 1.03 -0.78
CA ALA A 81 -5.87 1.40 -1.00
C ALA A 81 -5.04 0.20 -1.48
N HIS A 82 -4.54 0.28 -2.72
CA HIS A 82 -3.78 -0.80 -3.37
C HIS A 82 -2.36 -0.96 -2.82
N GLY A 83 -1.72 -2.10 -3.14
CA GLY A 83 -0.33 -2.40 -2.80
C GLY A 83 0.69 -1.81 -3.79
N TRP A 84 1.98 -2.02 -3.49
CA TRP A 84 3.09 -1.60 -4.33
C TRP A 84 3.02 -2.17 -5.75
N ALA A 85 3.28 -1.33 -6.74
CA ALA A 85 3.14 -1.63 -8.17
C ALA A 85 1.73 -2.16 -8.54
N GLY A 86 0.74 -1.85 -7.71
CA GLY A 86 -0.67 -2.18 -7.91
C GLY A 86 -1.45 -1.05 -8.57
N ARG A 87 -2.76 -1.13 -8.42
CA ARG A 87 -3.73 -0.13 -8.92
C ARG A 87 -5.08 -0.32 -8.23
N ALA A 88 -5.92 0.69 -8.28
CA ALA A 88 -7.27 0.68 -7.70
C ALA A 88 -8.11 -0.53 -8.13
N ALA A 89 -8.07 -0.89 -9.40
CA ALA A 89 -8.83 -1.99 -9.98
C ALA A 89 -8.60 -3.36 -9.33
N GLN A 90 -7.45 -3.57 -8.67
CA GLN A 90 -7.14 -4.83 -8.00
C GLN A 90 -8.06 -5.13 -6.81
N LEU A 91 -8.59 -4.08 -6.16
CA LEU A 91 -9.53 -4.21 -5.05
C LEU A 91 -11.00 -4.13 -5.51
N GLY A 92 -11.26 -4.04 -6.82
CA GLY A 92 -12.60 -3.86 -7.38
C GLY A 92 -13.61 -4.96 -7.01
N ALA A 93 -13.15 -6.16 -6.66
CA ALA A 93 -14.04 -7.23 -6.18
C ALA A 93 -14.78 -6.87 -4.88
N MET A 94 -14.30 -5.89 -4.13
CA MET A 94 -14.94 -5.42 -2.90
C MET A 94 -15.98 -4.34 -3.13
N ALA A 95 -15.96 -3.67 -4.31
CA ALA A 95 -16.79 -2.50 -4.56
C ALA A 95 -18.29 -2.83 -4.53
N GLU A 96 -18.74 -3.80 -5.32
CA GLU A 96 -20.17 -4.17 -5.39
C GLU A 96 -20.72 -4.69 -4.05
N PRO A 97 -20.06 -5.62 -3.32
CA PRO A 97 -20.51 -6.04 -1.99
C PRO A 97 -20.61 -4.91 -0.97
N LEU A 98 -19.66 -3.96 -0.98
CA LEU A 98 -19.70 -2.79 -0.09
C LEU A 98 -20.86 -1.84 -0.46
N VAL A 99 -21.09 -1.61 -1.75
CA VAL A 99 -22.24 -0.81 -2.22
C VAL A 99 -23.56 -1.48 -1.82
N ALA A 100 -23.68 -2.80 -1.98
CA ALA A 100 -24.84 -3.57 -1.57
C ALA A 100 -25.06 -3.50 -0.03
N ALA A 101 -23.99 -3.34 0.74
CA ALA A 101 -24.05 -3.12 2.18
C ALA A 101 -24.33 -1.65 2.57
N GLY A 102 -24.57 -0.75 1.61
CA GLY A 102 -24.97 0.63 1.85
C GLY A 102 -23.82 1.64 1.96
N PHE A 103 -22.65 1.32 1.43
CA PHE A 103 -21.47 2.22 1.47
C PHE A 103 -21.24 2.93 0.14
N HIS A 104 -20.65 4.13 0.23
CA HIS A 104 -19.93 4.77 -0.87
C HIS A 104 -18.51 4.21 -0.91
N VAL A 105 -18.05 3.77 -2.07
CA VAL A 105 -16.73 3.17 -2.23
C VAL A 105 -15.86 4.06 -3.10
N LEU A 106 -14.64 4.36 -2.64
CA LEU A 106 -13.63 5.09 -3.39
C LEU A 106 -12.33 4.29 -3.45
N ALA A 107 -11.84 4.00 -4.64
CA ALA A 107 -10.51 3.48 -4.88
C ALA A 107 -9.70 4.50 -5.66
N PHE A 108 -8.39 4.60 -5.43
CA PHE A 108 -7.52 5.52 -6.15
C PHE A 108 -6.21 4.83 -6.57
N ASP A 109 -5.60 5.30 -7.64
CA ASP A 109 -4.23 4.96 -7.98
C ASP A 109 -3.30 5.95 -7.24
N GLY A 110 -2.38 5.44 -6.44
CA GLY A 110 -1.39 6.27 -5.76
C GLY A 110 -0.40 6.93 -6.73
N PRO A 111 0.44 7.87 -6.28
CA PRO A 111 1.47 8.48 -7.11
C PRO A 111 2.33 7.42 -7.81
N ALA A 112 2.67 7.63 -9.07
CA ALA A 112 3.43 6.70 -9.93
C ALA A 112 2.81 5.30 -10.11
N HIS A 113 1.51 5.12 -9.80
CA HIS A 113 0.81 3.85 -9.96
C HIS A 113 -0.40 3.99 -10.90
N GLY A 114 -0.78 2.89 -11.55
CA GLY A 114 -1.96 2.83 -12.40
C GLY A 114 -1.99 3.93 -13.46
N GLU A 115 -3.03 4.77 -13.43
CA GLU A 115 -3.19 5.92 -14.31
C GLU A 115 -2.70 7.24 -13.66
N SER A 116 -2.28 7.23 -12.41
CA SER A 116 -1.79 8.42 -11.71
C SER A 116 -0.34 8.72 -12.07
N PRO A 117 0.00 10.00 -12.37
CA PRO A 117 1.36 10.39 -12.67
C PRO A 117 2.25 10.36 -11.42
N GLY A 118 3.55 10.48 -11.65
CA GLY A 118 4.54 10.62 -10.58
C GLY A 118 5.86 9.93 -10.91
N PRO A 119 6.97 10.39 -10.36
CA PRO A 119 8.27 9.75 -10.55
C PRO A 119 8.51 8.61 -9.56
N GLU A 120 7.90 8.66 -8.39
CA GLU A 120 8.16 7.76 -7.26
C GLU A 120 6.96 7.60 -6.33
N ALA A 121 7.02 6.61 -5.46
CA ALA A 121 6.06 6.41 -4.37
C ALA A 121 6.73 5.77 -3.15
N HIS A 122 6.15 5.98 -1.97
CA HIS A 122 6.53 5.30 -0.72
C HIS A 122 5.35 5.25 0.26
N VAL A 123 5.47 4.43 1.29
CA VAL A 123 4.37 4.20 2.26
C VAL A 123 3.89 5.50 2.91
N PRO A 124 4.74 6.40 3.45
CA PRO A 124 4.28 7.68 3.99
C PRO A 124 3.57 8.56 2.96
N MET A 125 4.06 8.65 1.72
CA MET A 125 3.40 9.39 0.64
C MET A 125 1.98 8.86 0.37
N LEU A 126 1.82 7.54 0.28
CA LEU A 126 0.50 6.92 0.12
C LEU A 126 -0.40 7.18 1.34
N ALA A 127 0.17 7.22 2.56
CA ALA A 127 -0.59 7.54 3.77
C ALA A 127 -1.10 8.99 3.76
N GLU A 128 -0.29 9.95 3.30
CA GLU A 128 -0.70 11.34 3.09
C GLU A 128 -1.80 11.46 2.03
N CYS A 129 -1.69 10.74 0.91
CA CYS A 129 -2.74 10.69 -0.10
C CYS A 129 -4.07 10.17 0.48
N ILE A 130 -4.04 9.08 1.26
CA ILE A 130 -5.22 8.56 1.94
C ILE A 130 -5.85 9.61 2.85
N LEU A 131 -5.04 10.29 3.66
CA LEU A 131 -5.49 11.34 4.58
C LEU A 131 -6.13 12.52 3.83
N GLU A 132 -5.46 13.03 2.79
CA GLU A 132 -5.95 14.18 2.02
C GLU A 132 -7.25 13.86 1.26
N ILE A 133 -7.33 12.70 0.59
CA ILE A 133 -8.54 12.27 -0.11
C ILE A 133 -9.69 12.08 0.89
N ALA A 134 -9.46 11.41 2.02
CA ALA A 134 -10.49 11.23 3.04
C ALA A 134 -10.99 12.56 3.62
N THR A 135 -10.10 13.54 3.81
CA THR A 135 -10.44 14.87 4.30
C THR A 135 -11.35 15.61 3.32
N GLN A 136 -11.11 15.50 2.02
CA GLN A 136 -11.94 16.10 0.97
C GLN A 136 -13.34 15.48 0.90
N GLN A 137 -13.53 14.25 1.36
CA GLN A 137 -14.81 13.54 1.34
C GLN A 137 -15.67 13.79 2.61
N GLY A 138 -15.17 14.52 3.60
CA GLY A 138 -15.93 14.91 4.78
C GLY A 138 -16.17 13.83 5.83
N GLY A 139 -15.56 12.66 5.69
CA GLY A 139 -15.67 11.57 6.66
C GLY A 139 -15.28 10.21 6.07
N LEU A 140 -15.01 9.25 6.96
CA LEU A 140 -14.51 7.94 6.55
C LEU A 140 -15.01 6.84 7.49
N GLN A 141 -15.76 5.88 6.94
CA GLN A 141 -16.17 4.69 7.68
C GLN A 141 -14.97 3.77 7.90
N ALA A 142 -14.29 3.38 6.82
CA ALA A 142 -13.16 2.47 6.89
C ALA A 142 -12.17 2.67 5.73
N VAL A 143 -10.93 2.20 5.93
CA VAL A 143 -9.99 1.95 4.83
C VAL A 143 -9.75 0.46 4.74
N ILE A 144 -9.84 -0.10 3.53
CA ILE A 144 -9.41 -1.44 3.19
C ILE A 144 -8.12 -1.31 2.40
N GLY A 145 -7.00 -1.68 3.01
CA GLY A 145 -5.68 -1.59 2.38
C GLY A 145 -5.09 -2.96 2.07
N HIS A 146 -4.37 -3.06 0.96
CA HIS A 146 -3.61 -4.25 0.59
C HIS A 146 -2.11 -3.99 0.63
N SER A 147 -1.33 -4.87 1.25
CA SER A 147 0.14 -4.82 1.24
C SER A 147 0.67 -3.43 1.66
N ALA A 148 1.39 -2.71 0.79
CA ALA A 148 1.84 -1.34 1.05
C ALA A 148 0.67 -0.38 1.37
N GLY A 149 -0.49 -0.53 0.70
CA GLY A 149 -1.70 0.24 1.01
C GLY A 149 -2.25 -0.05 2.41
N ALA A 150 -2.08 -1.27 2.92
CA ALA A 150 -2.44 -1.61 4.30
C ALA A 150 -1.54 -0.89 5.31
N ALA A 151 -0.22 -0.91 5.08
CA ALA A 151 0.73 -0.16 5.92
C ALA A 151 0.47 1.35 5.85
N SER A 152 0.17 1.89 4.65
CA SER A 152 -0.15 3.30 4.47
C SER A 152 -1.45 3.70 5.17
N ALA A 153 -2.49 2.87 5.11
CA ALA A 153 -3.75 3.12 5.81
C ALA A 153 -3.55 3.15 7.33
N ALA A 154 -2.76 2.22 7.86
CA ALA A 154 -2.43 2.18 9.28
C ALA A 154 -1.60 3.42 9.69
N LEU A 155 -0.55 3.77 8.93
CA LEU A 155 0.27 4.94 9.19
C LEU A 155 -0.54 6.24 9.12
N ALA A 156 -1.48 6.37 8.20
CA ALA A 156 -2.34 7.54 8.07
C ALA A 156 -3.13 7.83 9.36
N THR A 157 -3.45 6.83 10.18
CA THR A 157 -4.10 7.03 11.48
C THR A 157 -3.20 7.77 12.46
N LEU A 158 -1.89 7.56 12.41
CA LEU A 158 -0.93 8.32 13.23
C LEU A 158 -0.74 9.75 12.72
N MET A 159 -1.04 10.00 11.43
CA MET A 159 -1.02 11.32 10.81
C MET A 159 -2.33 12.10 11.03
N GLY A 160 -3.31 11.50 11.72
CA GLY A 160 -4.58 12.14 12.06
C GLY A 160 -5.80 11.64 11.31
N LEU A 161 -5.68 10.63 10.45
CA LEU A 161 -6.83 9.96 9.84
C LEU A 161 -7.68 9.29 10.95
N LYS A 162 -9.00 9.46 10.89
CA LYS A 162 -9.93 8.95 11.92
C LYS A 162 -10.99 8.03 11.29
N PRO A 163 -10.64 6.85 10.78
CA PRO A 163 -11.61 5.86 10.35
C PRO A 163 -12.26 5.21 11.58
N ARG A 164 -13.46 4.65 11.41
CA ARG A 164 -14.04 3.82 12.46
C ARG A 164 -13.32 2.47 12.60
N GLY A 165 -12.69 1.99 11.54
CA GLY A 165 -11.84 0.80 11.57
C GLY A 165 -11.03 0.62 10.30
N LEU A 166 -10.10 -0.34 10.31
CA LEU A 166 -9.24 -0.69 9.18
C LEU A 166 -9.40 -2.17 8.82
N VAL A 167 -9.35 -2.48 7.51
CA VAL A 167 -9.13 -3.83 7.02
C VAL A 167 -7.76 -3.88 6.36
N LEU A 168 -6.85 -4.68 6.90
CA LEU A 168 -5.47 -4.79 6.45
C LEU A 168 -5.25 -6.17 5.81
N ILE A 169 -5.12 -6.20 4.48
CA ILE A 169 -4.96 -7.45 3.72
C ILE A 169 -3.48 -7.62 3.40
N ALA A 170 -2.89 -8.73 3.85
CA ALA A 170 -1.48 -9.08 3.62
C ALA A 170 -0.50 -7.92 3.94
N PRO A 171 -0.62 -7.24 5.10
CA PRO A 171 0.23 -6.09 5.43
C PRO A 171 1.68 -6.51 5.64
N PRO A 172 2.67 -5.69 5.22
CA PRO A 172 4.07 -5.91 5.57
C PRO A 172 4.31 -5.55 7.04
N LEU A 173 5.25 -6.23 7.70
CA LEU A 173 5.61 -5.89 9.07
C LEU A 173 6.41 -4.59 9.14
N SER A 174 7.38 -4.41 8.24
CA SER A 174 8.31 -3.29 8.33
C SER A 174 8.81 -2.87 6.95
N HIS A 175 8.99 -1.56 6.79
CA HIS A 175 9.63 -0.96 5.63
C HIS A 175 11.09 -1.40 5.53
N ARG A 176 11.79 -1.47 6.66
CA ARG A 176 13.18 -1.91 6.77
C ARG A 176 13.43 -3.26 6.10
N ARG A 177 12.58 -4.26 6.37
CA ARG A 177 12.71 -5.58 5.75
C ARG A 177 12.58 -5.55 4.22
N ARG A 178 11.79 -4.62 3.68
CA ARG A 178 11.71 -4.44 2.23
C ARG A 178 13.00 -3.86 1.66
N VAL A 179 13.57 -2.86 2.33
CA VAL A 179 14.85 -2.24 1.95
C VAL A 179 15.97 -3.28 2.02
N GLU A 180 16.03 -4.09 3.08
CA GLU A 180 16.99 -5.18 3.26
C GLU A 180 16.90 -6.21 2.13
N ARG A 181 15.69 -6.70 1.82
CA ARG A 181 15.49 -7.66 0.70
C ARG A 181 15.94 -7.10 -0.64
N LEU A 182 15.79 -5.80 -0.86
CA LEU A 182 16.25 -5.17 -2.09
C LEU A 182 17.79 -5.09 -2.13
N ALA A 183 18.42 -4.70 -1.01
CA ALA A 183 19.87 -4.67 -0.88
C ALA A 183 20.49 -6.08 -1.10
N ASP A 184 19.86 -7.12 -0.54
CA ASP A 184 20.27 -8.51 -0.75
C ASP A 184 20.10 -8.95 -2.23
N ARG A 185 18.94 -8.63 -2.81
CA ARG A 185 18.66 -8.94 -4.23
C ARG A 185 19.66 -8.30 -5.18
N PHE A 186 20.06 -7.06 -4.90
CA PHE A 186 21.04 -6.33 -5.70
C PHE A 186 22.49 -6.61 -5.29
N GLN A 187 22.70 -7.47 -4.28
CA GLN A 187 24.03 -7.83 -3.78
C GLN A 187 24.89 -6.58 -3.51
N LEU A 188 24.29 -5.57 -2.85
CA LEU A 188 25.00 -4.33 -2.53
C LEU A 188 26.17 -4.60 -1.59
N SER A 189 27.33 -3.96 -1.86
CA SER A 189 28.47 -4.03 -0.93
C SER A 189 28.09 -3.42 0.43
N PRO A 190 28.80 -3.74 1.51
CA PRO A 190 28.50 -3.18 2.83
C PRO A 190 28.44 -1.65 2.86
N GLU A 191 29.35 -0.99 2.12
CA GLU A 191 29.43 0.47 2.02
C GLU A 191 28.19 1.03 1.30
N VAL A 192 27.86 0.50 0.11
CA VAL A 192 26.69 0.92 -0.67
C VAL A 192 25.40 0.62 0.09
N ARG A 193 25.35 -0.54 0.78
CA ARG A 193 24.19 -0.91 1.62
C ARG A 193 23.95 0.10 2.75
N THR A 194 25.01 0.50 3.45
CA THR A 194 24.90 1.49 4.53
C THR A 194 24.42 2.84 3.98
N ALA A 195 25.03 3.30 2.89
CA ALA A 195 24.63 4.55 2.23
C ALA A 195 23.19 4.49 1.71
N PHE A 196 22.75 3.33 1.15
CA PHE A 196 21.39 3.12 0.65
C PHE A 196 20.33 3.24 1.75
N PHE A 197 20.57 2.68 2.94
CA PHE A 197 19.62 2.84 4.04
C PHE A 197 19.49 4.30 4.48
N THR A 198 20.60 5.00 4.62
CA THR A 198 20.60 6.42 4.98
C THR A 198 19.89 7.27 3.92
N ALA A 199 20.23 7.06 2.65
CA ALA A 199 19.64 7.80 1.54
C ALA A 199 18.12 7.52 1.41
N ALA A 200 17.68 6.26 1.62
CA ALA A 200 16.28 5.89 1.60
C ALA A 200 15.48 6.61 2.71
N GLU A 201 15.98 6.64 3.95
CA GLU A 201 15.33 7.37 5.05
C GLU A 201 15.27 8.88 4.79
N LEU A 202 16.35 9.47 4.27
CA LEU A 202 16.39 10.90 3.92
C LEU A 202 15.37 11.24 2.82
N ARG A 203 15.29 10.40 1.77
CA ARG A 203 14.36 10.63 0.64
C ARG A 203 12.91 10.46 1.04
N VAL A 204 12.60 9.44 1.85
CA VAL A 204 11.25 9.16 2.36
C VAL A 204 10.83 10.18 3.42
N GLY A 205 11.77 10.81 4.12
CA GLY A 205 11.52 11.76 5.20
C GLY A 205 11.03 11.12 6.51
N TRP A 206 11.13 9.79 6.63
CA TRP A 206 10.73 9.02 7.80
C TRP A 206 11.80 7.99 8.14
N LYS A 207 12.00 7.76 9.44
CA LYS A 207 12.84 6.65 9.88
C LYS A 207 12.10 5.34 9.75
N ASP A 208 12.81 4.29 9.34
CA ASP A 208 12.24 2.94 9.25
C ASP A 208 11.61 2.47 10.56
N THR A 209 12.17 2.91 11.71
CA THR A 209 11.64 2.60 13.04
C THR A 209 10.28 3.20 13.30
N ASP A 210 9.97 4.37 12.74
CA ASP A 210 8.74 5.11 13.03
C ASP A 210 7.56 4.59 12.22
N ILE A 211 7.84 3.93 11.10
CA ILE A 211 6.85 3.31 10.20
C ILE A 211 6.79 1.77 10.32
N ASP A 212 7.44 1.21 11.34
CA ASP A 212 7.29 -0.21 11.68
C ASP A 212 5.89 -0.50 12.21
N MET A 213 5.23 -1.53 11.66
CA MET A 213 3.85 -1.85 12.02
C MET A 213 3.65 -2.20 13.50
N ARG A 214 4.70 -2.62 14.20
CA ARG A 214 4.64 -2.85 15.65
C ARG A 214 4.52 -1.52 16.42
N VAL A 215 5.14 -0.46 15.94
CA VAL A 215 5.00 0.89 16.51
C VAL A 215 3.61 1.44 16.17
N VAL A 216 3.22 1.36 14.89
CA VAL A 216 1.91 1.81 14.42
C VAL A 216 0.79 1.11 15.19
N ALA A 217 0.88 -0.22 15.38
CA ALA A 217 -0.12 -1.02 16.08
C ALA A 217 -0.35 -0.60 17.54
N ARG A 218 0.71 -0.22 18.27
CA ARG A 218 0.59 0.25 19.66
C ARG A 218 -0.13 1.59 19.79
N LEU A 219 -0.06 2.41 18.74
CA LEU A 219 -0.55 3.79 18.75
C LEU A 219 -1.88 3.95 17.98
N ALA A 220 -2.27 2.95 17.21
CA ALA A 220 -3.45 3.01 16.35
C ALA A 220 -4.74 3.24 17.16
N PRO A 221 -5.56 4.24 16.76
CA PRO A 221 -6.70 4.69 17.56
C PRO A 221 -8.00 3.92 17.31
N CYS A 222 -8.03 3.00 16.34
CA CYS A 222 -9.24 2.30 15.89
C CYS A 222 -9.03 0.78 15.79
N PRO A 223 -10.10 -0.03 15.79
CA PRO A 223 -10.02 -1.48 15.60
C PRO A 223 -9.53 -1.81 14.18
N ALA A 224 -8.93 -3.00 14.03
CA ALA A 224 -8.48 -3.49 12.74
C ALA A 224 -8.81 -4.97 12.52
N LEU A 225 -9.24 -5.32 11.30
CA LEU A 225 -9.31 -6.69 10.80
C LEU A 225 -8.07 -6.95 9.93
N ILE A 226 -7.31 -7.96 10.26
CA ILE A 226 -6.15 -8.40 9.47
C ILE A 226 -6.52 -9.71 8.76
N LEU A 227 -6.39 -9.73 7.42
CA LEU A 227 -6.65 -10.89 6.57
C LEU A 227 -5.34 -11.26 5.89
N HIS A 228 -4.81 -12.46 6.16
CA HIS A 228 -3.49 -12.83 5.65
C HIS A 228 -3.37 -14.33 5.39
N ASP A 229 -2.74 -14.70 4.27
CA ASP A 229 -2.42 -16.09 3.97
C ASP A 229 -1.17 -16.52 4.76
N PRO A 230 -1.22 -17.61 5.56
CA PRO A 230 -0.04 -18.13 6.26
C PRO A 230 1.14 -18.48 5.34
N ASN A 231 0.88 -18.75 4.05
CA ASN A 231 1.89 -19.10 3.05
C ASN A 231 2.14 -17.97 2.04
N ASP A 232 1.88 -16.70 2.42
CA ASP A 232 2.18 -15.54 1.58
C ASP A 232 3.69 -15.45 1.30
N ASP A 233 4.06 -15.38 0.01
CA ASP A 233 5.46 -15.33 -0.47
C ASP A 233 6.02 -13.91 -0.57
N ARG A 234 5.20 -12.88 -0.32
CA ARG A 234 5.57 -11.45 -0.43
C ARG A 234 5.70 -10.77 0.91
N THR A 235 4.76 -11.04 1.80
CA THR A 235 4.72 -10.48 3.15
C THR A 235 4.61 -11.61 4.17
N GLU A 236 5.41 -11.53 5.22
CA GLU A 236 5.52 -12.60 6.20
C GLU A 236 4.31 -12.63 7.14
N PHE A 237 3.57 -13.74 7.18
CA PHE A 237 2.43 -13.93 8.06
C PHE A 237 2.78 -13.74 9.55
N VAL A 238 3.97 -14.15 9.96
CA VAL A 238 4.43 -13.98 11.34
C VAL A 238 4.43 -12.50 11.76
N GLY A 239 4.70 -11.58 10.84
CA GLY A 239 4.58 -10.14 11.09
C GLY A 239 3.16 -9.73 11.46
N SER A 240 2.14 -10.29 10.78
CA SER A 240 0.74 -10.04 11.14
C SER A 240 0.38 -10.56 12.52
N VAL A 241 0.93 -11.71 12.94
CA VAL A 241 0.76 -12.23 14.29
C VAL A 241 1.38 -11.27 15.32
N GLU A 242 2.62 -10.82 15.06
CA GLU A 242 3.34 -9.92 15.96
C GLU A 242 2.60 -8.61 16.21
N PHE A 243 2.23 -7.88 15.15
CA PHE A 243 1.60 -6.56 15.36
C PHE A 243 0.13 -6.66 15.78
N THR A 244 -0.60 -7.72 15.39
CA THR A 244 -1.96 -7.93 15.89
C THR A 244 -1.98 -8.09 17.42
N ALA A 245 -1.00 -8.77 17.99
CA ALA A 245 -0.87 -8.90 19.43
C ALA A 245 -0.65 -7.55 20.16
N LEU A 246 -0.18 -6.53 19.45
CA LEU A 246 0.07 -5.19 19.98
C LEU A 246 -1.08 -4.21 19.70
N TRP A 247 -1.97 -4.54 18.78
CA TRP A 247 -3.03 -3.63 18.30
C TRP A 247 -4.33 -3.88 19.07
N ARG A 248 -4.69 -2.95 19.92
CA ARG A 248 -5.94 -3.07 20.73
C ARG A 248 -7.18 -3.08 19.82
N GLY A 249 -8.01 -4.10 19.98
CA GLY A 249 -9.25 -4.25 19.21
C GLY A 249 -9.04 -4.81 17.81
N SER A 250 -7.84 -5.33 17.50
CA SER A 250 -7.59 -6.01 16.25
C SER A 250 -7.93 -7.50 16.31
N ARG A 251 -8.14 -8.07 15.12
CA ARG A 251 -8.36 -9.50 14.92
C ARG A 251 -7.64 -9.97 13.66
N LEU A 252 -6.86 -11.04 13.77
CA LEU A 252 -6.22 -11.71 12.63
C LEU A 252 -7.06 -12.92 12.21
N VAL A 253 -7.37 -12.97 10.91
CA VAL A 253 -8.04 -14.12 10.26
C VAL A 253 -7.08 -14.70 9.23
N PRO A 254 -6.57 -15.92 9.47
CA PRO A 254 -5.79 -16.64 8.48
C PRO A 254 -6.62 -17.02 7.26
N CYS A 255 -6.08 -16.80 6.05
CA CYS A 255 -6.72 -17.09 4.78
C CYS A 255 -5.86 -18.08 3.95
N PRO A 256 -5.72 -19.35 4.36
CA PRO A 256 -4.77 -20.28 3.77
C PRO A 256 -5.04 -20.58 2.30
N GLY A 257 -3.96 -20.69 1.50
CA GLY A 257 -3.99 -21.05 0.08
C GLY A 257 -4.51 -19.95 -0.85
N ARG A 258 -4.64 -18.69 -0.37
CA ARG A 258 -5.11 -17.56 -1.17
C ARG A 258 -3.96 -16.77 -1.81
N GLY A 259 -2.78 -16.80 -1.19
CA GLY A 259 -1.58 -16.07 -1.63
C GLY A 259 -1.78 -14.56 -1.62
N HIS A 260 -0.75 -13.82 -1.99
CA HIS A 260 -0.69 -12.36 -1.84
C HIS A 260 -1.73 -11.58 -2.65
N PHE A 261 -2.10 -12.06 -3.86
CA PHE A 261 -2.99 -11.32 -4.77
C PHE A 261 -4.38 -11.93 -4.90
N ARG A 262 -4.51 -13.28 -4.94
CA ARG A 262 -5.83 -13.93 -5.07
C ARG A 262 -6.72 -13.68 -3.87
N ILE A 263 -6.14 -13.41 -2.71
CA ILE A 263 -6.84 -13.03 -1.48
C ILE A 263 -7.80 -11.86 -1.71
N LEU A 264 -7.47 -10.91 -2.59
CA LEU A 264 -8.27 -9.70 -2.88
C LEU A 264 -9.62 -9.98 -3.55
N SER A 265 -9.77 -11.14 -4.20
CA SER A 265 -10.98 -11.52 -4.93
C SER A 265 -11.56 -12.85 -4.48
N THR A 266 -11.12 -13.36 -3.33
CA THR A 266 -11.65 -14.55 -2.70
C THR A 266 -12.96 -14.21 -2.01
N PRO A 267 -14.10 -14.84 -2.35
CA PRO A 267 -15.42 -14.45 -1.82
C PRO A 267 -15.46 -14.41 -0.29
N GLU A 268 -14.93 -15.41 0.38
CA GLU A 268 -14.94 -15.48 1.86
C GLU A 268 -14.14 -14.35 2.51
N VAL A 269 -13.07 -13.89 1.86
CA VAL A 269 -12.25 -12.76 2.31
C VAL A 269 -12.99 -11.44 2.09
N VAL A 270 -13.64 -11.29 0.95
CA VAL A 270 -14.49 -10.13 0.63
C VAL A 270 -15.64 -10.03 1.63
N ASP A 271 -16.37 -11.13 1.86
CA ASP A 271 -17.49 -11.19 2.81
C ASP A 271 -17.06 -10.85 4.24
N GLU A 272 -15.88 -11.31 4.66
CA GLU A 272 -15.34 -11.03 5.99
C GLU A 272 -14.98 -9.54 6.14
N ALA A 273 -14.38 -8.94 5.11
CA ALA A 273 -14.08 -7.52 5.07
C ALA A 273 -15.36 -6.66 5.14
N VAL A 274 -16.37 -7.00 4.33
CA VAL A 274 -17.67 -6.30 4.30
C VAL A 274 -18.38 -6.42 5.65
N ARG A 275 -18.45 -7.62 6.23
CA ARG A 275 -19.06 -7.83 7.55
C ARG A 275 -18.39 -7.00 8.64
N PHE A 276 -17.05 -6.93 8.63
CA PHE A 276 -16.33 -6.11 9.60
C PHE A 276 -16.66 -4.64 9.43
N VAL A 277 -16.62 -4.11 8.20
CA VAL A 277 -16.93 -2.70 7.91
C VAL A 277 -18.37 -2.35 8.29
N ALA A 278 -19.33 -3.25 8.06
CA ALA A 278 -20.74 -3.03 8.40
C ALA A 278 -21.01 -3.08 9.92
N ALA A 279 -20.13 -3.71 10.69
CA ALA A 279 -20.24 -3.78 12.16
C ALA A 279 -19.58 -2.60 12.91
N LEU A 280 -18.89 -1.70 12.21
CA LEU A 280 -18.26 -0.48 12.77
C LEU A 280 -19.31 0.60 13.02
#